data_3ea209856b31c5d0614a76c1af16de67
#
_entry.id   3ea209856b31c5d0614a76c1af16de67
#
_cell.length_a   1.000
_cell.length_b   1.000
_cell.length_c   1.000
_cell.angle_alpha   90.00
_cell.angle_beta   90.00
_cell.angle_gamma   90.00
#
_symmetry.space_group_name_H-M   'P 1'
#
loop_
_entity.id
_entity.type
_entity.pdbx_description
1 polymer ?
#
loop_
_entity_poly.entity_id
_entity_poly.type
_entity_poly.pdbx_seq_one_letter_code
_entity_poly.pdbx_strand_id
1 'polypeptide(L)'
;MSSDHSFASPEELKSGLSRQFYIASDEIATILFLSQQLGKPLLTEGPAGVGKTELAKALAGATNRELIRLQCYEGLDESKALYEWEYAKQLLYTQLLRDKLQATLSDSSSLKAAADRLASEEDVFFSMRFLLQRPLL
;
A
#
# COMPACT_ATOMS: atom_id res chain seq x y z
N MET A 1 8.61 11.79 16.43
CA MET A 1 7.51 11.57 17.39
C MET A 1 6.34 12.42 16.91
N SER A 2 5.42 11.82 16.14
CA SER A 2 4.21 12.53 15.70
C SER A 2 3.30 12.68 16.91
N SER A 3 2.99 13.92 17.28
CA SER A 3 1.99 14.22 18.31
C SER A 3 0.64 13.73 17.78
N ASP A 4 0.21 12.60 18.28
CA ASP A 4 -1.09 11.99 17.98
C ASP A 4 -2.16 12.93 18.55
N HIS A 5 -2.78 13.75 17.69
CA HIS A 5 -3.85 14.66 18.10
C HIS A 5 -5.12 13.84 18.32
N SER A 6 -5.34 13.41 19.56
CA SER A 6 -6.64 12.88 19.97
C SER A 6 -7.54 14.04 20.34
N PHE A 7 -8.75 14.07 19.85
CA PHE A 7 -9.78 15.05 20.21
C PHE A 7 -10.40 14.70 21.57
N ALA A 8 -10.74 15.71 22.36
CA ALA A 8 -11.32 15.52 23.68
C ALA A 8 -12.85 15.36 23.64
N SER A 9 -13.49 15.81 22.53
CA SER A 9 -14.94 15.71 22.35
C SER A 9 -15.37 15.58 20.89
N PRO A 10 -16.61 15.13 20.62
CA PRO A 10 -17.17 15.12 19.26
C PRO A 10 -17.21 16.50 18.60
N GLU A 11 -17.47 17.55 19.36
CA GLU A 11 -17.53 18.94 18.88
C GLU A 11 -16.16 19.42 18.42
N GLU A 12 -15.12 19.08 19.16
CA GLU A 12 -13.74 19.40 18.81
C GLU A 12 -13.34 18.66 17.52
N LEU A 13 -13.68 17.37 17.41
CA LEU A 13 -13.47 16.59 16.20
C LEU A 13 -14.22 17.20 15.00
N LYS A 14 -15.49 17.57 15.18
CA LYS A 14 -16.29 18.24 14.13
C LYS A 14 -15.61 19.53 13.65
N SER A 15 -15.10 20.30 14.58
CA SER A 15 -14.35 21.54 14.27
C SER A 15 -13.05 21.23 13.54
N GLY A 16 -12.35 20.14 13.90
CA GLY A 16 -11.17 19.63 13.20
C GLY A 16 -11.46 19.24 11.76
N LEU A 17 -12.54 18.49 11.52
CA LEU A 17 -13.00 18.11 10.19
C LEU A 17 -13.39 19.34 9.34
N SER A 18 -14.05 20.32 9.93
CA SER A 18 -14.41 21.57 9.24
C SER A 18 -13.18 22.35 8.76
N ARG A 19 -12.10 22.33 9.52
CA ARG A 19 -10.79 22.92 9.09
C ARG A 19 -10.19 22.20 7.89
N GLN A 20 -10.56 20.93 7.68
CA GLN A 20 -10.19 20.13 6.50
C GLN A 20 -11.26 20.19 5.39
N PHE A 21 -12.12 21.22 5.42
CA PHE A 21 -13.20 21.43 4.46
C PHE A 21 -14.25 20.30 4.40
N TYR A 22 -14.38 19.51 5.46
CA TYR A 22 -15.38 18.46 5.56
C TYR A 22 -16.50 18.85 6.54
N ILE A 23 -17.73 18.93 6.05
CA ILE A 23 -18.90 19.26 6.85
C ILE A 23 -19.52 17.97 7.40
N ALA A 24 -19.24 17.68 8.67
CA ALA A 24 -19.79 16.51 9.37
C ALA A 24 -21.09 16.87 10.10
N SER A 25 -22.07 15.97 10.09
CA SER A 25 -23.19 16.03 11.04
C SER A 25 -22.72 15.70 12.46
N ASP A 26 -23.53 16.04 13.46
CA ASP A 26 -23.20 15.69 14.86
C ASP A 26 -23.15 14.19 15.07
N GLU A 27 -23.98 13.45 14.36
CA GLU A 27 -23.99 11.99 14.36
C GLU A 27 -22.66 11.42 13.83
N ILE A 28 -22.19 11.88 12.66
CA ILE A 28 -20.92 11.46 12.07
C ILE A 28 -19.75 11.79 13.02
N ALA A 29 -19.73 13.00 13.58
CA ALA A 29 -18.69 13.41 14.51
C ALA A 29 -18.67 12.53 15.78
N THR A 30 -19.83 12.21 16.32
CA THR A 30 -19.96 11.38 17.51
C THR A 30 -19.51 9.95 17.24
N ILE A 31 -19.93 9.34 16.13
CA ILE A 31 -19.55 7.97 15.77
C ILE A 31 -18.04 7.89 15.51
N LEU A 32 -17.47 8.84 14.78
CA LEU A 32 -16.03 8.92 14.55
C LEU A 32 -15.24 9.06 15.86
N PHE A 33 -15.67 9.93 16.74
CA PHE A 33 -15.06 10.11 18.05
C PHE A 33 -15.06 8.83 18.85
N LEU A 34 -16.21 8.15 18.95
CA LEU A 34 -16.33 6.86 19.64
C LEU A 34 -15.48 5.75 18.99
N SER A 35 -15.44 5.68 17.66
CA SER A 35 -14.59 4.75 16.91
C SER A 35 -13.11 4.94 17.27
N GLN A 36 -12.64 6.18 17.36
CA GLN A 36 -11.26 6.48 17.76
C GLN A 36 -10.97 6.13 19.21
N GLN A 37 -11.88 6.49 20.14
CA GLN A 37 -11.72 6.21 21.57
C GLN A 37 -11.71 4.71 21.87
N LEU A 38 -12.54 3.95 21.16
CA LEU A 38 -12.66 2.50 21.36
C LEU A 38 -11.66 1.69 20.52
N GLY A 39 -10.92 2.31 19.62
CA GLY A 39 -10.03 1.63 18.68
C GLY A 39 -10.80 0.63 17.78
N LYS A 40 -12.03 0.97 17.39
CA LYS A 40 -12.87 0.11 16.55
C LYS A 40 -12.95 0.63 15.12
N PRO A 41 -13.00 -0.27 14.12
CA PRO A 41 -13.20 0.13 12.74
C PRO A 41 -14.58 0.73 12.52
N LEU A 42 -14.68 1.62 11.54
CA LEU A 42 -15.93 2.23 11.12
C LEU A 42 -16.28 1.76 9.71
N LEU A 43 -17.50 1.25 9.54
CA LEU A 43 -18.08 1.00 8.23
C LEU A 43 -18.89 2.22 7.79
N THR A 44 -18.57 2.76 6.61
CA THR A 44 -19.26 3.90 6.02
C THR A 44 -19.96 3.48 4.74
N GLU A 45 -21.27 3.53 4.70
CA GLU A 45 -22.12 3.19 3.56
C GLU A 45 -22.85 4.41 3.01
N GLY A 46 -23.32 4.32 1.77
CA GLY A 46 -24.08 5.36 1.12
C GLY A 46 -23.83 5.43 -0.38
N PRO A 47 -24.63 6.21 -1.14
CA PRO A 47 -24.48 6.33 -2.59
C PRO A 47 -23.12 6.94 -3.00
N ALA A 48 -22.81 6.88 -4.29
CA ALA A 48 -21.61 7.51 -4.83
C ALA A 48 -21.67 9.04 -4.64
N GLY A 49 -20.52 9.65 -4.37
CA GLY A 49 -20.42 11.12 -4.27
C GLY A 49 -20.76 11.74 -2.91
N VAL A 50 -21.24 10.97 -1.91
CA VAL A 50 -21.61 11.53 -0.58
C VAL A 50 -20.43 11.85 0.34
N GLY A 51 -19.18 11.71 -0.13
CA GLY A 51 -18.01 12.09 0.66
C GLY A 51 -17.40 10.99 1.54
N LYS A 52 -17.73 9.70 1.36
CA LYS A 52 -17.15 8.59 2.16
C LYS A 52 -15.62 8.59 2.16
N THR A 53 -15.00 8.72 1.02
CA THR A 53 -13.52 8.77 0.89
C THR A 53 -12.96 10.08 1.45
N GLU A 54 -13.65 11.19 1.26
CA GLU A 54 -13.23 12.49 1.79
C GLU A 54 -13.27 12.52 3.32
N LEU A 55 -14.18 11.79 3.95
CA LEU A 55 -14.21 11.63 5.40
C LEU A 55 -12.89 11.08 5.95
N ALA A 56 -12.37 10.02 5.33
CA ALA A 56 -11.10 9.42 5.73
C ALA A 56 -9.91 10.39 5.55
N LYS A 57 -9.89 11.13 4.44
CA LYS A 57 -8.85 12.15 4.19
C LYS A 57 -8.92 13.30 5.20
N ALA A 58 -10.12 13.81 5.44
CA ALA A 58 -10.34 14.88 6.40
C ALA A 58 -9.96 14.45 7.83
N LEU A 59 -10.28 13.21 8.21
CA LEU A 59 -9.90 12.65 9.50
C LEU A 59 -8.38 12.53 9.64
N ALA A 60 -7.70 11.99 8.63
CA ALA A 60 -6.25 11.88 8.59
C ALA A 60 -5.58 13.26 8.72
N GLY A 61 -6.06 14.26 7.97
CA GLY A 61 -5.58 15.63 8.06
C GLY A 61 -5.85 16.28 9.43
N ALA A 62 -7.05 16.07 9.99
CA ALA A 62 -7.43 16.62 11.29
C ALA A 62 -6.63 16.02 12.46
N THR A 63 -6.24 14.74 12.35
CA THR A 63 -5.44 14.02 13.36
C THR A 63 -3.94 14.07 13.08
N ASN A 64 -3.52 14.67 11.97
CA ASN A 64 -2.13 14.68 11.49
C ASN A 64 -1.53 13.26 11.35
N ARG A 65 -2.36 12.31 10.89
CA ARG A 65 -1.97 10.92 10.62
C ARG A 65 -1.80 10.69 9.12
N GLU A 66 -0.93 9.78 8.77
CA GLU A 66 -0.81 9.31 7.39
C GLU A 66 -2.05 8.51 6.98
N LEU A 67 -2.55 8.76 5.77
CA LEU A 67 -3.66 8.01 5.20
C LEU A 67 -3.15 6.86 4.34
N ILE A 68 -3.31 5.64 4.84
CA ILE A 68 -3.08 4.43 4.05
C ILE A 68 -4.38 4.06 3.33
N ARG A 69 -4.34 4.02 1.99
CA ARG A 69 -5.51 3.72 1.17
C ARG A 69 -5.33 2.42 0.41
N LEU A 70 -6.21 1.45 0.67
CA LEU A 70 -6.36 0.25 -0.13
C LEU A 70 -7.66 0.31 -0.91
N GLN A 71 -7.58 0.24 -2.24
CA GLN A 71 -8.76 0.13 -3.09
C GLN A 71 -8.99 -1.32 -3.44
N CYS A 72 -10.08 -1.88 -2.92
CA CYS A 72 -10.47 -3.26 -3.22
C CYS A 72 -11.07 -3.36 -4.63
N TYR A 73 -10.75 -4.43 -5.32
CA TYR A 73 -11.26 -4.80 -6.63
C TYR A 73 -11.52 -6.31 -6.69
N GLU A 74 -12.29 -6.76 -7.66
CA GLU A 74 -12.58 -8.18 -7.83
C GLU A 74 -11.29 -8.99 -8.05
N GLY A 75 -11.11 -10.06 -7.27
CA GLY A 75 -9.90 -10.89 -7.31
C GLY A 75 -8.72 -10.37 -6.48
N LEU A 76 -8.93 -9.34 -5.65
CA LEU A 76 -7.96 -8.95 -4.62
C LEU A 76 -7.92 -10.03 -3.55
N ASP A 77 -6.76 -10.65 -3.38
CA ASP A 77 -6.44 -11.59 -2.29
C ASP A 77 -5.42 -10.99 -1.32
N GLU A 78 -5.10 -11.71 -0.26
CA GLU A 78 -4.15 -11.28 0.77
C GLU A 78 -2.77 -10.97 0.18
N SER A 79 -2.27 -11.83 -0.71
CA SER A 79 -0.97 -11.65 -1.34
C SER A 79 -0.93 -10.37 -2.18
N LYS A 80 -1.95 -10.12 -3.00
CA LYS A 80 -2.05 -8.93 -3.85
C LYS A 80 -2.32 -7.65 -3.05
N ALA A 81 -2.84 -7.76 -1.81
CA ALA A 81 -3.00 -6.62 -0.92
C ALA A 81 -1.66 -6.14 -0.34
N LEU A 82 -0.70 -7.04 -0.18
CA LEU A 82 0.61 -6.76 0.40
C LEU A 82 1.65 -6.40 -0.65
N TYR A 83 1.73 -7.15 -1.75
CA TYR A 83 2.72 -6.94 -2.80
C TYR A 83 2.22 -7.36 -4.18
N GLU A 84 2.87 -6.85 -5.19
CA GLU A 84 2.66 -7.23 -6.59
C GLU A 84 4.01 -7.39 -7.28
N TRP A 85 4.14 -8.46 -8.09
CA TRP A 85 5.32 -8.67 -8.90
C TRP A 85 5.29 -7.83 -10.18
N GLU A 86 6.33 -7.07 -10.42
CA GLU A 86 6.52 -6.35 -11.68
C GLU A 86 7.04 -7.29 -12.78
N TYR A 87 6.19 -8.19 -13.25
CA TYR A 87 6.54 -9.17 -14.30
C TYR A 87 7.12 -8.53 -15.56
N ALA A 88 6.60 -7.39 -15.97
CA ALA A 88 7.11 -6.67 -17.13
C ALA A 88 8.57 -6.23 -16.96
N LYS A 89 8.91 -5.73 -15.78
CA LYS A 89 10.27 -5.33 -15.42
C LYS A 89 11.19 -6.54 -15.30
N GLN A 90 10.70 -7.62 -14.71
CA GLN A 90 11.42 -8.90 -14.61
C GLN A 90 11.73 -9.46 -15.99
N LEU A 91 10.75 -9.47 -16.91
CA LEU A 91 10.93 -9.93 -18.29
C LEU A 91 11.94 -9.08 -19.05
N LEU A 92 11.84 -7.74 -18.93
CA LEU A 92 12.80 -6.82 -19.54
C LEU A 92 14.22 -7.06 -19.03
N TYR A 93 14.36 -7.27 -17.71
CA TYR A 93 15.67 -7.56 -17.11
C TYR A 93 16.24 -8.90 -17.61
N THR A 94 15.39 -9.92 -17.74
CA THR A 94 15.77 -11.21 -18.33
C THR A 94 16.25 -11.06 -19.78
N GLN A 95 15.58 -10.25 -20.58
CA GLN A 95 16.00 -9.98 -21.95
C GLN A 95 17.33 -9.24 -22.04
N LEU A 96 17.52 -8.21 -21.20
CA LEU A 96 18.78 -7.46 -21.14
C LEU A 96 19.98 -8.30 -20.68
N LEU A 97 19.74 -9.25 -19.77
CA LEU A 97 20.77 -10.16 -19.30
C LEU A 97 21.04 -11.34 -20.24
N ARG A 98 20.13 -11.65 -21.14
CA ARG A 98 20.25 -12.78 -22.07
C ARG A 98 21.55 -12.76 -22.85
N ASP A 99 21.93 -11.61 -23.37
CA ASP A 99 23.16 -11.46 -24.16
C ASP A 99 24.42 -11.63 -23.32
N LYS A 100 24.38 -11.14 -22.07
CA LYS A 100 25.47 -11.35 -21.10
C LYS A 100 25.58 -12.79 -20.65
N LEU A 101 24.45 -13.46 -20.38
CA LEU A 101 24.40 -14.87 -20.05
C LEU A 101 24.91 -15.75 -21.17
N GLN A 102 24.55 -15.44 -22.41
CA GLN A 102 25.01 -16.17 -23.59
C GLN A 102 26.53 -16.05 -23.79
N ALA A 103 27.11 -14.87 -23.55
CA ALA A 103 28.56 -14.66 -23.57
C ALA A 103 29.26 -15.42 -22.44
N THR A 104 28.70 -15.45 -21.24
CA THR A 104 29.26 -16.14 -20.07
C THR A 104 29.15 -17.67 -20.21
N LEU A 105 28.09 -18.19 -20.82
CA LEU A 105 27.87 -19.61 -21.05
C LEU A 105 28.72 -20.16 -22.20
N SER A 106 29.04 -19.38 -23.21
CA SER A 106 29.92 -19.77 -24.31
C SER A 106 31.39 -19.98 -23.87
N ASP A 107 31.79 -19.37 -22.74
CA ASP A 107 33.14 -19.49 -22.17
C ASP A 107 33.25 -20.58 -21.08
N SER A 108 32.14 -21.26 -20.77
CA SER A 108 32.11 -22.29 -19.73
C SER A 108 32.48 -23.68 -20.29
N SER A 109 33.53 -24.29 -19.70
CA SER A 109 34.03 -25.59 -20.10
C SER A 109 33.19 -26.81 -19.66
N SER A 110 32.08 -26.59 -18.90
CA SER A 110 31.17 -27.66 -18.49
C SER A 110 29.76 -27.14 -18.20
N LEU A 111 28.75 -27.96 -18.54
CA LEU A 111 27.33 -27.72 -18.27
C LEU A 111 27.04 -27.52 -16.77
N LYS A 112 27.79 -28.18 -15.89
CA LYS A 112 27.61 -28.07 -14.45
C LYS A 112 28.06 -26.70 -13.93
N ALA A 113 29.18 -26.18 -14.38
CA ALA A 113 29.64 -24.85 -14.02
C ALA A 113 28.74 -23.74 -14.55
N ALA A 114 28.09 -23.95 -15.69
CA ALA A 114 27.06 -23.08 -16.22
C ALA A 114 25.78 -23.09 -15.38
N ALA A 115 25.35 -24.27 -14.92
CA ALA A 115 24.18 -24.41 -14.05
C ALA A 115 24.39 -23.78 -12.66
N ASP A 116 25.56 -23.98 -12.06
CA ASP A 116 25.90 -23.41 -10.74
C ASP A 116 25.97 -21.87 -10.80
N ARG A 117 26.44 -21.29 -11.90
CA ARG A 117 26.42 -19.84 -12.15
C ARG A 117 25.01 -19.31 -12.34
N LEU A 118 24.16 -20.01 -13.10
CA LEU A 118 22.75 -19.65 -13.27
C LEU A 118 21.99 -19.70 -11.94
N ALA A 119 22.22 -20.71 -11.10
CA ALA A 119 21.59 -20.81 -9.79
C ALA A 119 21.97 -19.63 -8.87
N SER A 120 23.21 -19.14 -8.94
CA SER A 120 23.62 -17.93 -8.19
C SER A 120 22.99 -16.63 -8.71
N GLU A 121 22.56 -16.61 -9.97
CA GLU A 121 21.87 -15.47 -10.57
C GLU A 121 20.33 -15.55 -10.39
N GLU A 122 19.76 -16.73 -10.09
CA GLU A 122 18.31 -16.88 -9.81
C GLU A 122 17.88 -16.04 -8.62
N ASP A 123 18.67 -15.87 -7.59
CA ASP A 123 18.41 -15.00 -6.44
C ASP A 123 18.19 -13.53 -6.86
N VAL A 124 18.75 -13.11 -7.98
CA VAL A 124 18.55 -11.76 -8.52
C VAL A 124 17.15 -11.61 -9.12
N PHE A 125 16.59 -12.66 -9.75
CA PHE A 125 15.28 -12.62 -10.39
C PHE A 125 14.13 -12.60 -9.39
N PHE A 126 14.32 -13.22 -8.22
CA PHE A 126 13.34 -13.24 -7.13
C PHE A 126 13.66 -12.22 -6.04
N SER A 127 14.45 -11.19 -6.36
CA SER A 127 14.83 -10.17 -5.40
C SER A 127 13.72 -9.16 -5.14
N MET A 128 13.80 -8.50 -3.99
CA MET A 128 12.92 -7.38 -3.59
C MET A 128 12.84 -6.24 -4.62
N ARG A 129 13.75 -6.19 -5.60
CA ARG A 129 13.80 -5.16 -6.67
C ARG A 129 12.63 -5.25 -7.65
N PHE A 130 12.00 -6.44 -7.77
CA PHE A 130 10.85 -6.68 -8.65
C PHE A 130 9.54 -6.72 -7.87
N LEU A 131 9.57 -6.45 -6.58
CA LEU A 131 8.43 -6.44 -5.71
C LEU A 131 7.91 -5.02 -5.57
N LEU A 132 6.69 -4.78 -6.02
CA LEU A 132 5.99 -3.52 -5.80
C LEU A 132 5.27 -3.60 -4.46
N GLN A 133 5.74 -2.83 -3.49
CA GLN A 133 5.09 -2.74 -2.19
C GLN A 133 3.73 -2.07 -2.32
N ARG A 134 2.70 -2.71 -1.79
CA ARG A 134 1.36 -2.15 -1.68
C ARG A 134 1.21 -1.40 -0.34
N PRO A 135 0.17 -0.55 -0.21
CA PRO A 135 -0.01 0.29 0.98
C PRO A 135 -0.09 -0.46 2.32
N LEU A 136 -0.33 -1.77 2.33
CA LEU A 136 -0.40 -2.58 3.55
C LEU A 136 0.93 -3.25 3.94
N LEU A 137 1.98 -3.13 3.13
CA LEU A 137 3.31 -3.63 3.44
C LEU A 137 4.17 -2.54 4.09
#